data_6aedd2f93761b97aab36d4ce64b06029
#
_entry.id   6aedd2f93761b97aab36d4ce64b06029
#
_cell.length_a   1.000
_cell.length_b   1.000
_cell.length_c   1.000
_cell.angle_alpha   90.00
_cell.angle_beta   90.00
_cell.angle_gamma   90.00
#
_symmetry.space_group_name_H-M   'P 1'
#
loop_
_entity.id
_entity.type
_entity.pdbx_description
1 polymer ?
#
loop_
_entity_poly.entity_id
_entity_poly.type
_entity_poly.pdbx_seq_one_letter_code
_entity_poly.pdbx_strand_id
1 'polypeptide(L)'
;MNILTAKTTEQVRAKNVRFTGNVLHVLLSDRREISLQFNEVPWLKWLAKATPKQRANWSLEPGGFAIYWPDLDDGMEVCHLLDTQPIA
;
A
#
# COMPACT_ATOMS: atom_id res chain seq x y z
N MET A 1 0.10 -28.25 15.46
CA MET A 1 -0.17 -27.75 15.20
C MET A 1 -0.26 -27.01 14.62
N ASN A 2 -0.21 -27.04 14.57
CA ASN A 2 -0.30 -26.44 13.98
C ASN A 2 -0.44 -25.53 13.60
N ILE A 3 -0.41 -25.44 13.82
CA ILE A 3 -0.55 -24.77 13.56
C ILE A 3 -0.41 -23.88 12.97
N LEU A 4 -0.20 -23.84 13.18
CA LEU A 4 -0.06 -23.01 12.63
C LEU A 4 -0.40 -22.51 11.71
N THR A 5 -0.29 -22.64 11.53
CA THR A 5 -0.49 -22.50 10.55
C THR A 5 -1.50 -21.91 10.07
N ALA A 6 -2.07 -22.18 10.32
CA ALA A 6 -3.16 -21.69 9.74
C ALA A 6 -3.27 -20.26 9.64
N LYS A 7 -2.98 -19.67 10.58
CA LYS A 7 -2.91 -18.37 10.49
C LYS A 7 -2.40 -17.85 9.36
N THR A 8 -1.64 -18.53 8.89
CA THR A 8 -0.95 -18.06 7.76
C THR A 8 -1.82 -17.87 6.59
N THR A 9 -3.00 -18.38 6.61
CA THR A 9 -3.85 -18.20 5.46
C THR A 9 -4.53 -16.86 5.44
N GLU A 10 -4.44 -16.13 6.49
CA GLU A 10 -5.04 -14.84 6.48
C GLU A 10 -4.18 -13.86 5.72
N GLN A 11 -4.70 -13.29 4.65
CA GLN A 11 -3.95 -12.33 3.88
C GLN A 11 -4.05 -10.95 4.48
N VAL A 12 -2.94 -10.22 4.45
CA VAL A 12 -2.89 -8.86 4.95
C VAL A 12 -3.54 -7.94 3.93
N ARG A 13 -4.33 -7.02 4.41
CA ARG A 13 -5.08 -6.08 3.57
C ARG A 13 -4.75 -4.66 3.94
N ALA A 14 -4.98 -3.74 3.02
CA ALA A 14 -4.88 -2.33 3.32
C ALA A 14 -6.16 -1.87 4.00
N LYS A 15 -6.00 -1.02 5.00
CA LYS A 15 -7.15 -0.46 5.72
C LYS A 15 -7.25 1.02 5.52
N ASN A 16 -6.15 1.71 5.30
CA ASN A 16 -6.16 3.14 5.12
C ASN A 16 -4.87 3.57 4.43
N VAL A 17 -4.93 4.74 3.81
CA VAL A 17 -3.79 5.34 3.12
C VAL A 17 -3.72 6.80 3.55
N ARG A 18 -2.52 7.29 3.80
CA ARG A 18 -2.33 8.71 4.05
C ARG A 18 -0.97 9.13 3.51
N PHE A 19 -0.82 10.42 3.35
CA PHE A 19 0.42 10.98 2.81
C PHE A 19 0.93 12.07 3.75
N THR A 20 2.24 12.09 3.97
CA THR A 20 2.90 13.20 4.66
C THR A 20 4.10 13.58 3.81
N GLY A 21 4.09 14.81 3.25
CA GLY A 21 5.16 15.20 2.33
C GLY A 21 5.26 14.21 1.18
N ASN A 22 6.44 13.63 0.99
CA ASN A 22 6.71 12.67 -0.06
C ASN A 22 6.60 11.22 0.42
N VAL A 23 5.90 11.00 1.53
CA VAL A 23 5.81 9.67 2.11
C VAL A 23 4.39 9.15 1.99
N LEU A 24 4.27 7.94 1.44
CA LEU A 24 3.03 7.19 1.40
C LEU A 24 3.00 6.28 2.62
N HIS A 25 1.90 6.32 3.36
CA HIS A 25 1.71 5.44 4.51
C HIS A 25 0.50 4.56 4.25
N VAL A 26 0.67 3.25 4.35
CA VAL A 26 -0.42 2.31 4.18
C VAL A 26 -0.61 1.54 5.48
N LEU A 27 -1.77 1.73 6.10
CA LEU A 27 -2.12 1.00 7.31
C LEU A 27 -2.66 -0.36 6.91
N LEU A 28 -2.16 -1.41 7.51
CA LEU A 28 -2.51 -2.78 7.17
C LEU A 28 -3.45 -3.38 8.20
N SER A 29 -4.09 -4.46 7.81
CA SER A 29 -5.08 -5.14 8.66
C SER A 29 -4.43 -5.80 9.88
N ASP A 30 -3.13 -6.09 9.82
CA ASP A 30 -2.42 -6.67 10.96
C ASP A 30 -1.81 -5.61 11.86
N ARG A 31 -2.23 -4.35 11.67
CA ARG A 31 -1.85 -3.20 12.48
C ARG A 31 -0.45 -2.68 12.23
N ARG A 32 0.23 -3.22 11.23
CA ARG A 32 1.48 -2.62 10.77
C ARG A 32 1.15 -1.46 9.84
N GLU A 33 2.12 -0.58 9.70
CA GLU A 33 2.03 0.49 8.71
C GLU A 33 3.28 0.44 7.87
N ILE A 34 3.11 0.48 6.56
CA ILE A 34 4.23 0.53 5.62
C ILE A 34 4.36 1.95 5.13
N SER A 35 5.57 2.49 5.20
CA SER A 35 5.84 3.86 4.75
C SER A 35 6.89 3.82 3.67
N LEU A 36 6.62 4.49 2.55
CA LEU A 36 7.51 4.54 1.40
C LEU A 36 7.66 5.98 0.94
N GLN A 37 8.90 6.40 0.69
CA GLN A 37 9.15 7.69 0.06
C GLN A 37 8.93 7.52 -1.43
N PHE A 38 7.76 7.91 -1.92
CA PHE A 38 7.37 7.58 -3.28
C PHE A 38 8.24 8.27 -4.32
N ASN A 39 8.92 9.36 -3.98
CA ASN A 39 9.82 10.01 -4.90
C ASN A 39 11.16 9.27 -5.01
N GLU A 40 11.45 8.32 -4.11
CA GLU A 40 12.68 7.55 -4.12
C GLU A 40 12.48 6.13 -4.63
N VAL A 41 11.23 5.72 -4.81
CA VAL A 41 10.91 4.34 -5.21
C VAL A 41 10.57 4.33 -6.69
N PRO A 42 11.36 3.66 -7.54
CA PRO A 42 11.19 3.77 -8.99
C PRO A 42 9.78 3.39 -9.47
N TRP A 43 9.17 2.36 -8.91
CA TRP A 43 7.86 1.92 -9.38
C TRP A 43 6.72 2.78 -8.83
N LEU A 44 7.04 3.80 -8.03
CA LEU A 44 6.05 4.74 -7.54
C LEU A 44 6.20 6.13 -8.17
N LYS A 45 6.95 6.24 -9.25
CA LYS A 45 7.14 7.54 -9.88
C LYS A 45 5.84 8.19 -10.34
N TRP A 46 4.85 7.38 -10.67
CA TRP A 46 3.55 7.92 -11.07
C TRP A 46 2.88 8.67 -9.91
N LEU A 47 3.11 8.25 -8.68
CA LEU A 47 2.63 9.01 -7.52
C LEU A 47 3.42 10.28 -7.33
N ALA A 48 4.70 10.24 -7.58
CA ALA A 48 5.54 11.42 -7.42
C ALA A 48 5.14 12.52 -8.40
N LYS A 49 4.67 12.14 -9.59
CA LYS A 49 4.24 13.10 -10.60
C LYS A 49 2.82 13.58 -10.39
N ALA A 50 2.07 12.98 -9.50
CA ALA A 50 0.69 13.34 -9.26
C ALA A 50 0.59 14.59 -8.40
N THR A 51 -0.55 15.27 -8.51
CA THR A 51 -0.83 16.40 -7.63
C THR A 51 -1.27 15.87 -6.28
N PRO A 52 -1.18 16.70 -5.22
CA PRO A 52 -1.68 16.27 -3.92
C PRO A 52 -3.15 15.87 -3.95
N LYS A 53 -3.96 16.54 -4.76
CA LYS A 53 -5.36 16.21 -4.87
C LYS A 53 -5.54 14.82 -5.48
N GLN A 54 -4.76 14.51 -6.50
CA GLN A 54 -4.83 13.20 -7.13
C GLN A 54 -4.38 12.11 -6.17
N ARG A 55 -3.33 12.36 -5.39
CA ARG A 55 -2.86 11.39 -4.40
C ARG A 55 -3.91 11.13 -3.33
N ALA A 56 -4.68 12.14 -2.98
CA ALA A 56 -5.70 11.98 -1.95
C ALA A 56 -6.92 11.22 -2.42
N ASN A 57 -7.07 11.06 -3.73
CA ASN A 57 -8.25 10.39 -4.30
C ASN A 57 -7.93 8.92 -4.59
N TRP A 58 -7.87 8.14 -3.53
CA TRP A 58 -7.60 6.70 -3.65
C TRP A 58 -8.82 5.92 -3.19
N SER A 59 -8.88 4.68 -3.60
CA SER A 59 -9.92 3.77 -3.13
C SER A 59 -9.30 2.41 -2.87
N LEU A 60 -9.93 1.63 -2.01
CA LEU A 60 -9.51 0.26 -1.77
C LEU A 60 -10.33 -0.64 -2.67
N GLU A 61 -9.65 -1.60 -3.29
CA GLU A 61 -10.34 -2.61 -4.07
C GLU A 61 -11.10 -3.54 -3.13
N PRO A 62 -12.10 -4.24 -3.63
CA PRO A 62 -12.85 -5.15 -2.77
C PRO A 62 -11.93 -6.07 -2.01
N GLY A 63 -12.14 -6.15 -0.70
CA GLY A 63 -11.31 -6.95 0.17
C GLY A 63 -10.09 -6.24 0.70
N GLY A 64 -9.74 -5.07 0.15
CA GLY A 64 -8.57 -4.34 0.63
C GLY A 64 -7.24 -4.91 0.17
N PHE A 65 -7.23 -5.73 -0.87
CA PHE A 65 -5.99 -6.36 -1.34
C PHE A 65 -5.21 -5.46 -2.30
N ALA A 66 -5.81 -4.39 -2.78
CA ALA A 66 -5.16 -3.44 -3.66
C ALA A 66 -5.67 -2.04 -3.39
N ILE A 67 -4.86 -1.06 -3.74
CA ILE A 67 -5.21 0.35 -3.63
C ILE A 67 -5.19 0.92 -5.04
N TYR A 68 -6.20 1.70 -5.37
CA TYR A 68 -6.36 2.22 -6.73
C TYR A 68 -6.54 3.73 -6.69
N TRP A 69 -5.92 4.40 -7.64
CA TRP A 69 -6.04 5.86 -7.82
C TRP A 69 -6.73 6.12 -9.15
N PRO A 70 -8.04 6.38 -9.13
CA PRO A 70 -8.79 6.54 -10.39
C PRO A 70 -8.26 7.65 -11.28
N ASP A 71 -7.84 8.76 -10.71
CA ASP A 71 -7.35 9.89 -11.51
C ASP A 71 -6.06 9.58 -12.23
N LEU A 72 -5.32 8.60 -11.76
CA LEU A 72 -4.03 8.22 -12.31
C LEU A 72 -4.12 6.93 -13.12
N ASP A 73 -5.28 6.27 -13.05
CA ASP A 73 -5.50 4.98 -13.68
C ASP A 73 -4.37 4.01 -13.33
N ASP A 74 -4.01 3.98 -12.06
CA ASP A 74 -2.92 3.15 -11.60
C ASP A 74 -3.18 2.75 -10.15
N GLY A 75 -2.48 1.73 -9.70
CA GLY A 75 -2.67 1.24 -8.34
C GLY A 75 -1.55 0.31 -7.93
N MET A 76 -1.71 -0.29 -6.77
CA MET A 76 -0.72 -1.21 -6.24
C MET A 76 -1.40 -2.31 -5.45
N GLU A 77 -0.86 -3.51 -5.53
CA GLU A 77 -1.33 -4.63 -4.74
C GLU A 77 -0.59 -4.65 -3.41
N VAL A 78 -1.32 -5.00 -2.35
CA VAL A 78 -0.72 -5.05 -1.02
C VAL A 78 0.39 -6.09 -0.96
N CYS A 79 0.23 -7.23 -1.65
CA CYS A 79 1.28 -8.24 -1.63
C CYS A 79 2.58 -7.69 -2.24
N HIS A 80 2.48 -6.82 -3.24
CA HIS A 80 3.67 -6.20 -3.81
C HIS A 80 4.34 -5.26 -2.81
N LEU A 81 3.54 -4.51 -2.05
CA LEU A 81 4.09 -3.67 -1.00
C LEU A 81 4.85 -4.49 0.02
N LEU A 82 4.30 -5.62 0.40
CA LEU A 82 4.94 -6.47 1.38
C LEU A 82 6.24 -7.06 0.85
N ASP A 83 6.25 -7.44 -0.43
CA ASP A 83 7.43 -8.03 -1.04
C ASP A 83 8.57 -7.04 -1.20
N THR A 84 8.27 -5.76 -1.27
CA THR A 84 9.30 -4.76 -1.48
C THR A 84 9.82 -4.15 -0.19
N GLN A 85 9.37 -4.64 0.96
CA GLN A 85 9.85 -4.14 2.23
C GLN A 85 11.30 -4.53 2.43
N PRO A 86 12.13 -3.62 2.91
CA PRO A 86 13.52 -3.97 3.16
C PRO A 86 13.60 -4.98 4.29
N ILE A 87 14.60 -5.82 4.21
CA ILE A 87 14.88 -6.77 5.27
C ILE A 87 15.75 -6.06 6.27
N ALA A 88 15.21 -5.87 7.43
CA ALA A 88 15.92 -5.11 8.44
C ALA A 88 17.01 -5.92 9.10
#